data_896a0ad41a442c9f9de5256254e4b74d
#
_entry.id   896a0ad41a442c9f9de5256254e4b74d
#
_cell.length_a   1.000
_cell.length_b   1.000
_cell.length_c   1.000
_cell.angle_alpha   90.00
_cell.angle_beta   90.00
_cell.angle_gamma   90.00
#
_symmetry.space_group_name_H-M   'P 1'
#
loop_
_entity.id
_entity.type
_entity.pdbx_description
1 polymer ?
#
loop_
_entity_poly.entity_id
_entity_poly.type
_entity_poly.pdbx_seq_one_letter_code
_entity_poly.pdbx_strand_id
1 'polypeptide(L)'
;SNLKAEGEIDERDFLDRAELLCKLGQTVMISNFQEYFKVVEYFSNYSKARMGLAMGVSNLVEIFDEKYYRHLSGGILEAFGKLFYRDLKVYLYPMKDENGNVVTSENLKVHPRMKELYKFFKFNGKVIDIKDYDEKNLDIFSRKVLKMICKGETGWEELLPEGTAEVIKKEKLFSYACELDLKEPEGIK
;
A
#
# COMPACT_ATOMS: atom_id res chain seq x y z
N SER A 1 4.08 1.00 -2.64
CA SER A 1 4.62 -0.36 -2.49
C SER A 1 6.09 -0.28 -2.15
N ASN A 2 6.54 -1.01 -1.14
CA ASN A 2 7.92 -1.01 -0.71
C ASN A 2 8.67 -2.07 -1.52
N LEU A 3 9.15 -1.72 -2.70
CA LEU A 3 9.76 -2.63 -3.67
C LEU A 3 11.01 -3.35 -3.14
N LYS A 4 11.74 -2.74 -2.20
CA LYS A 4 12.97 -3.32 -1.63
C LYS A 4 12.74 -4.40 -0.57
N ALA A 5 11.53 -4.58 -0.07
CA ALA A 5 11.25 -5.57 0.97
C ALA A 5 11.16 -7.02 0.43
N GLU A 6 11.14 -7.23 -0.89
CA GLU A 6 10.75 -8.51 -1.51
C GLU A 6 11.76 -9.07 -2.54
N GLY A 7 12.97 -8.54 -2.62
CA GLY A 7 13.98 -9.03 -3.57
C GLY A 7 14.29 -8.07 -4.71
N GLU A 8 14.52 -8.56 -5.92
CA GLU A 8 14.78 -7.74 -7.10
C GLU A 8 13.56 -6.87 -7.44
N ILE A 9 13.84 -5.60 -7.79
CA ILE A 9 12.81 -4.65 -8.20
C ILE A 9 12.34 -5.07 -9.58
N ASP A 10 11.08 -5.43 -9.71
CA ASP A 10 10.42 -5.54 -11.00
C ASP A 10 10.06 -4.11 -11.47
N GLU A 11 10.94 -3.55 -12.30
CA GLU A 11 10.77 -2.20 -12.84
C GLU A 11 9.49 -2.08 -13.67
N ARG A 12 9.11 -3.14 -14.37
CA ARG A 12 7.90 -3.16 -15.20
C ARG A 12 6.65 -3.10 -14.33
N ASP A 13 6.53 -3.96 -13.30
CA ASP A 13 5.40 -3.91 -12.35
C ASP A 13 5.28 -2.54 -11.69
N PHE A 14 6.42 -1.92 -11.37
CA PHE A 14 6.44 -0.58 -10.79
C PHE A 14 5.89 0.50 -11.74
N LEU A 15 6.35 0.47 -13.00
CA LEU A 15 5.90 1.43 -14.01
C LEU A 15 4.43 1.21 -14.38
N ASP A 16 4.00 -0.04 -14.53
CA ASP A 16 2.61 -0.41 -14.79
C ASP A 16 1.66 0.12 -13.70
N ARG A 17 2.06 0.05 -12.42
CA ARG A 17 1.29 0.62 -11.30
C ARG A 17 1.18 2.14 -11.40
N ALA A 18 2.28 2.82 -11.72
CA ALA A 18 2.28 4.27 -11.88
C ALA A 18 1.40 4.69 -13.06
N GLU A 19 1.52 4.00 -14.19
CA GLU A 19 0.72 4.26 -15.39
C GLU A 19 -0.76 4.03 -15.13
N LEU A 20 -1.14 2.90 -14.52
CA LEU A 20 -2.52 2.60 -14.16
C LEU A 20 -3.13 3.73 -13.32
N LEU A 21 -2.45 4.17 -12.27
CA LEU A 21 -2.95 5.24 -11.41
C LEU A 21 -3.10 6.57 -12.17
N CYS A 22 -2.14 6.91 -13.04
CA CYS A 22 -2.24 8.10 -13.89
C CYS A 22 -3.45 8.02 -14.84
N LYS A 23 -3.68 6.86 -15.48
CA LYS A 23 -4.83 6.64 -16.38
C LYS A 23 -6.17 6.73 -15.65
N LEU A 24 -6.20 6.38 -14.37
CA LEU A 24 -7.36 6.55 -13.49
C LEU A 24 -7.50 7.97 -12.93
N GLY A 25 -6.73 8.94 -13.45
CA GLY A 25 -6.81 10.35 -13.08
C GLY A 25 -6.12 10.70 -11.75
N GLN A 26 -5.31 9.81 -11.19
CA GLN A 26 -4.57 10.07 -9.96
C GLN A 26 -3.26 10.81 -10.24
N THR A 27 -2.86 11.69 -9.33
CA THR A 27 -1.52 12.28 -9.37
C THR A 27 -0.52 11.34 -8.70
N VAL A 28 0.48 10.91 -9.46
CA VAL A 28 1.48 9.94 -8.99
C VAL A 28 2.82 10.62 -8.79
N MET A 29 3.38 10.50 -7.59
CA MET A 29 4.74 10.89 -7.29
C MET A 29 5.61 9.64 -7.14
N ILE A 30 6.67 9.57 -7.93
CA ILE A 30 7.68 8.52 -7.82
C ILE A 30 8.82 9.06 -6.95
N SER A 31 9.21 8.31 -5.92
CA SER A 31 10.32 8.66 -5.03
C SER A 31 11.15 7.44 -4.67
N ASN A 32 12.37 7.66 -4.23
CA ASN A 32 13.24 6.63 -3.66
C ASN A 32 13.23 6.62 -2.13
N PHE A 33 12.28 7.30 -1.51
CA PHE A 33 12.12 7.27 -0.06
C PHE A 33 11.60 5.91 0.41
N GLN A 34 12.29 5.30 1.33
CA GLN A 34 11.91 3.99 1.88
C GLN A 34 11.01 4.13 3.09
N GLU A 35 11.24 5.16 3.90
CA GLU A 35 10.51 5.41 5.13
C GLU A 35 9.55 6.58 4.98
N TYR A 36 8.35 6.42 5.52
CA TYR A 36 7.29 7.43 5.44
C TYR A 36 7.68 8.79 6.02
N PHE A 37 8.49 8.82 7.08
CA PHE A 37 8.92 10.11 7.65
C PHE A 37 9.73 10.96 6.67
N LYS A 38 10.50 10.34 5.77
CA LYS A 38 11.26 11.08 4.73
C LYS A 38 10.35 11.72 3.70
N VAL A 39 9.25 11.03 3.35
CA VAL A 39 8.21 11.59 2.47
C VAL A 39 7.57 12.82 3.13
N VAL A 40 7.24 12.70 4.42
CA VAL A 40 6.63 13.80 5.20
C VAL A 40 7.60 14.99 5.35
N GLU A 41 8.86 14.72 5.67
CA GLU A 41 9.90 15.77 5.71
C GLU A 41 10.01 16.50 4.37
N TYR A 42 10.08 15.75 3.26
CA TYR A 42 10.14 16.31 1.92
C TYR A 42 8.99 17.29 1.68
N PHE A 43 7.75 16.84 1.82
CA PHE A 43 6.59 17.70 1.60
C PHE A 43 6.48 18.86 2.58
N SER A 44 6.97 18.69 3.81
CA SER A 44 6.98 19.78 4.82
C SER A 44 7.86 20.95 4.43
N ASN A 45 8.84 20.73 3.53
CA ASN A 45 9.69 21.82 3.02
C ASN A 45 8.95 22.68 1.97
N TYR A 46 7.94 22.11 1.30
CA TYR A 46 7.22 22.79 0.22
C TYR A 46 5.82 23.26 0.61
N SER A 47 5.23 22.68 1.64
CA SER A 47 3.86 23.00 2.05
C SER A 47 3.71 23.09 3.56
N LYS A 48 2.89 24.03 4.01
CA LYS A 48 2.42 24.15 5.40
C LYS A 48 1.03 23.54 5.59
N ALA A 49 0.45 22.96 4.55
CA ALA A 49 -0.85 22.31 4.62
C ALA A 49 -0.82 21.09 5.55
N ARG A 50 -1.98 20.77 6.10
CA ARG A 50 -2.15 19.53 6.87
C ARG A 50 -1.94 18.32 5.97
N MET A 51 -1.23 17.32 6.47
CA MET A 51 -0.96 16.09 5.76
C MET A 51 -1.68 14.92 6.43
N GLY A 52 -2.15 13.99 5.62
CA GLY A 52 -2.69 12.72 6.06
C GLY A 52 -2.05 11.58 5.25
N LEU A 53 -1.77 10.47 5.90
CA LEU A 53 -1.33 9.24 5.26
C LEU A 53 -2.44 8.21 5.34
N ALA A 54 -2.97 7.78 4.20
CA ALA A 54 -3.88 6.64 4.14
C ALA A 54 -3.07 5.35 3.93
N MET A 55 -3.30 4.35 4.78
CA MET A 55 -2.60 3.07 4.68
C MET A 55 -3.41 1.92 5.27
N GLY A 56 -3.08 0.69 4.88
CA GLY A 56 -3.64 -0.51 5.48
C GLY A 56 -2.96 -0.89 6.79
N VAL A 57 -3.59 -1.79 7.54
CA VAL A 57 -3.12 -2.27 8.86
C VAL A 57 -1.69 -2.84 8.79
N SER A 58 -1.37 -3.65 7.77
CA SER A 58 -0.03 -4.23 7.62
C SER A 58 1.06 -3.17 7.53
N ASN A 59 0.83 -2.10 6.77
CA ASN A 59 1.79 -1.01 6.64
C ASN A 59 1.96 -0.25 7.96
N LEU A 60 0.87 -0.06 8.72
CA LEU A 60 0.98 0.58 10.03
C LEU A 60 1.80 -0.27 11.01
N VAL A 61 1.61 -1.59 11.01
CA VAL A 61 2.42 -2.51 11.84
C VAL A 61 3.91 -2.42 11.47
N GLU A 62 4.23 -2.35 10.17
CA GLU A 62 5.60 -2.17 9.69
C GLU A 62 6.23 -0.86 10.16
N ILE A 63 5.47 0.25 10.20
CA ILE A 63 5.95 1.54 10.71
C ILE A 63 6.38 1.41 12.20
N PHE A 64 5.74 0.54 12.96
CA PHE A 64 6.10 0.27 14.35
C PHE A 64 7.22 -0.80 14.53
N ASP A 65 7.89 -1.21 13.45
CA ASP A 65 9.03 -2.12 13.53
C ASP A 65 10.36 -1.34 13.63
N GLU A 66 11.01 -1.44 14.79
CA GLU A 66 12.26 -0.74 15.10
C GLU A 66 13.41 -1.03 14.13
N LYS A 67 13.35 -2.19 13.43
CA LYS A 67 14.43 -2.59 12.50
C LYS A 67 14.67 -1.57 11.40
N TYR A 68 13.63 -0.84 10.98
CA TYR A 68 13.73 0.17 9.91
C TYR A 68 14.42 1.46 10.36
N TYR A 69 14.58 1.68 11.66
CA TYR A 69 15.08 2.95 12.22
C TYR A 69 16.42 2.83 12.95
N ARG A 70 17.09 1.66 12.88
CA ARG A 70 18.37 1.40 13.56
C ARG A 70 19.48 2.32 13.13
N HIS A 71 19.38 2.92 11.94
CA HIS A 71 20.36 3.88 11.40
C HIS A 71 20.20 5.28 11.97
N LEU A 72 19.10 5.59 12.65
CA LEU A 72 18.84 6.87 13.29
C LEU A 72 19.39 6.88 14.72
N SER A 73 20.00 7.98 15.13
CA SER A 73 20.55 8.12 16.49
C SER A 73 19.48 8.02 17.58
N GLY A 74 18.28 8.56 17.33
CA GLY A 74 17.12 8.47 18.21
C GLY A 74 16.19 7.29 17.89
N GLY A 75 16.58 6.42 16.93
CA GLY A 75 15.78 5.24 16.56
C GLY A 75 14.38 5.60 16.12
N ILE A 76 13.42 4.75 16.50
CA ILE A 76 12.01 4.92 16.15
C ILE A 76 11.40 6.21 16.73
N LEU A 77 11.87 6.72 17.85
CA LEU A 77 11.36 7.96 18.43
C LEU A 77 11.73 9.17 17.58
N GLU A 78 12.94 9.21 17.03
CA GLU A 78 13.35 10.24 16.06
C GLU A 78 12.49 10.18 14.81
N ALA A 79 12.30 8.97 14.24
CA ALA A 79 11.48 8.77 13.06
C ALA A 79 10.03 9.24 13.29
N PHE A 80 9.46 8.94 14.44
CA PHE A 80 8.09 9.29 14.77
C PHE A 80 7.92 10.79 15.07
N GLY A 81 8.92 11.42 15.69
CA GLY A 81 8.96 12.87 15.83
C GLY A 81 8.90 13.60 14.48
N LYS A 82 9.61 13.06 13.47
CA LYS A 82 9.60 13.58 12.09
C LYS A 82 8.30 13.21 11.35
N LEU A 83 7.80 11.97 11.51
CA LEU A 83 6.59 11.50 10.85
C LEU A 83 5.35 12.28 11.29
N PHE A 84 5.15 12.43 12.59
CA PHE A 84 3.96 13.10 13.16
C PHE A 84 4.14 14.62 13.31
N TYR A 85 5.09 15.17 12.59
CA TYR A 85 5.30 16.61 12.54
C TYR A 85 4.08 17.34 11.96
N ARG A 86 3.83 18.57 12.45
CA ARG A 86 2.72 19.44 11.99
C ARG A 86 1.34 18.79 11.94
N ASP A 87 0.99 18.01 12.98
CA ASP A 87 -0.33 17.39 13.11
C ASP A 87 -0.68 16.40 11.97
N LEU A 88 0.34 15.73 11.41
CA LEU A 88 0.10 14.62 10.49
C LEU A 88 -0.80 13.56 11.17
N LYS A 89 -1.74 13.01 10.41
CA LYS A 89 -2.61 11.92 10.83
C LYS A 89 -2.47 10.73 9.90
N VAL A 90 -2.50 9.55 10.46
CA VAL A 90 -2.59 8.29 9.71
C VAL A 90 -4.05 7.87 9.68
N TYR A 91 -4.58 7.71 8.48
CA TYR A 91 -5.91 7.16 8.22
C TYR A 91 -5.76 5.68 7.90
N LEU A 92 -6.28 4.85 8.79
CA LEU A 92 -6.10 3.41 8.73
C LEU A 92 -7.28 2.76 8.03
N TYR A 93 -6.99 2.11 6.89
CA TYR A 93 -7.95 1.26 6.21
C TYR A 93 -7.93 -0.13 6.86
N PRO A 94 -9.09 -0.65 7.32
CA PRO A 94 -9.16 -1.93 7.99
C PRO A 94 -8.85 -3.09 7.03
N MET A 95 -8.57 -4.27 7.61
CA MET A 95 -8.42 -5.52 6.87
C MET A 95 -9.08 -6.66 7.65
N LYS A 96 -9.33 -7.78 7.02
CA LYS A 96 -9.68 -9.02 7.72
C LYS A 96 -8.44 -9.83 8.05
N ASP A 97 -8.44 -10.45 9.22
CA ASP A 97 -7.44 -11.43 9.61
C ASP A 97 -7.75 -12.82 9.01
N GLU A 98 -6.89 -13.79 9.25
CA GLU A 98 -7.04 -15.18 8.78
C GLU A 98 -8.34 -15.86 9.28
N ASN A 99 -8.93 -15.35 10.36
CA ASN A 99 -10.17 -15.85 10.96
C ASN A 99 -11.42 -15.08 10.47
N GLY A 100 -11.23 -14.11 9.56
CA GLY A 100 -12.30 -13.26 9.04
C GLY A 100 -12.70 -12.10 9.96
N ASN A 101 -11.98 -11.86 11.06
CA ASN A 101 -12.28 -10.73 11.94
C ASN A 101 -11.72 -9.43 11.37
N VAL A 102 -12.50 -8.35 11.48
CA VAL A 102 -12.05 -7.03 11.05
C VAL A 102 -10.98 -6.50 12.02
N VAL A 103 -9.82 -6.17 11.48
CA VAL A 103 -8.71 -5.57 12.21
C VAL A 103 -8.69 -4.07 11.95
N THR A 104 -8.71 -3.30 13.04
CA THR A 104 -8.71 -1.83 13.08
C THR A 104 -7.63 -1.33 14.02
N SER A 105 -7.55 -0.02 14.25
CA SER A 105 -6.65 0.56 15.25
C SER A 105 -6.93 0.07 16.69
N GLU A 106 -8.14 -0.46 16.95
CA GLU A 106 -8.55 -0.90 18.28
C GLU A 106 -7.96 -2.24 18.67
N ASN A 107 -7.82 -3.16 17.69
CA ASN A 107 -7.47 -4.55 17.95
C ASN A 107 -6.22 -5.04 17.22
N LEU A 108 -5.57 -4.19 16.39
CA LEU A 108 -4.32 -4.58 15.75
C LEU A 108 -3.23 -4.88 16.78
N LYS A 109 -2.36 -5.82 16.43
CA LYS A 109 -1.26 -6.24 17.28
C LYS A 109 0.04 -5.64 16.78
N VAL A 110 0.62 -4.74 17.58
CA VAL A 110 2.01 -4.28 17.42
C VAL A 110 2.94 -5.11 18.29
N HIS A 111 4.25 -5.07 17.99
CA HIS A 111 5.24 -5.74 18.83
C HIS A 111 5.09 -5.30 20.31
N PRO A 112 5.20 -6.20 21.31
CA PRO A 112 4.96 -5.86 22.72
C PRO A 112 5.70 -4.62 23.22
N ARG A 113 6.96 -4.42 22.79
CA ARG A 113 7.76 -3.24 23.14
C ARG A 113 7.17 -1.93 22.63
N MET A 114 6.41 -1.98 21.52
CA MET A 114 5.81 -0.80 20.89
C MET A 114 4.40 -0.50 21.38
N LYS A 115 3.84 -1.35 22.22
CA LYS A 115 2.45 -1.25 22.66
C LYS A 115 2.11 0.10 23.30
N GLU A 116 2.96 0.57 24.20
CA GLU A 116 2.69 1.84 24.90
C GLU A 116 2.91 3.06 23.96
N LEU A 117 3.89 2.98 23.08
CA LEU A 117 4.11 4.00 22.06
C LEU A 117 2.92 4.07 21.09
N TYR A 118 2.40 2.92 20.65
CA TYR A 118 1.20 2.85 19.82
C TYR A 118 -0.01 3.47 20.52
N LYS A 119 -0.26 3.12 21.79
CA LYS A 119 -1.34 3.70 22.59
C LYS A 119 -1.22 5.22 22.69
N PHE A 120 0.00 5.74 22.89
CA PHE A 120 0.24 7.18 22.93
C PHE A 120 -0.24 7.87 21.64
N PHE A 121 0.17 7.36 20.46
CA PHE A 121 -0.24 7.96 19.18
C PHE A 121 -1.74 7.82 18.92
N LYS A 122 -2.32 6.69 19.27
CA LYS A 122 -3.75 6.47 19.16
C LYS A 122 -4.55 7.41 20.07
N PHE A 123 -4.18 7.50 21.34
CA PHE A 123 -4.85 8.40 22.31
C PHE A 123 -4.78 9.86 21.86
N ASN A 124 -3.68 10.28 21.26
CA ASN A 124 -3.51 11.64 20.72
C ASN A 124 -4.16 11.85 19.34
N GLY A 125 -4.98 10.93 18.87
CA GLY A 125 -5.69 11.05 17.59
C GLY A 125 -4.78 11.11 16.36
N LYS A 126 -3.58 10.53 16.45
CA LYS A 126 -2.65 10.45 15.34
C LYS A 126 -2.93 9.26 14.41
N VAL A 127 -3.66 8.26 14.89
CA VAL A 127 -4.15 7.12 14.12
C VAL A 127 -5.67 7.14 14.18
N ILE A 128 -6.29 7.18 13.01
CA ILE A 128 -7.76 7.33 12.85
C ILE A 128 -8.24 6.24 11.90
N ASP A 129 -9.21 5.44 12.32
CA ASP A 129 -9.81 4.43 11.45
C ASP A 129 -10.69 5.10 10.38
N ILE A 130 -10.55 4.65 9.15
CA ILE A 130 -11.49 4.93 8.06
C ILE A 130 -12.74 4.11 8.34
N LYS A 131 -13.88 4.78 8.50
CA LYS A 131 -15.16 4.13 8.87
C LYS A 131 -16.06 3.86 7.67
N ASP A 132 -15.89 4.63 6.61
CA ASP A 132 -16.67 4.51 5.38
C ASP A 132 -15.95 3.57 4.41
N TYR A 133 -16.19 2.27 4.55
CA TYR A 133 -15.63 1.21 3.72
C TYR A 133 -16.66 0.11 3.46
N ASP A 134 -16.56 -0.56 2.33
CA ASP A 134 -17.35 -1.76 2.04
C ASP A 134 -16.60 -3.00 2.56
N GLU A 135 -17.25 -3.73 3.46
CA GLU A 135 -16.68 -4.96 4.06
C GLU A 135 -16.32 -6.01 3.02
N LYS A 136 -17.02 -6.04 1.88
CA LYS A 136 -16.72 -6.98 0.79
C LYS A 136 -15.32 -6.78 0.21
N ASN A 137 -14.80 -5.55 0.27
CA ASN A 137 -13.50 -5.21 -0.26
C ASN A 137 -12.35 -5.55 0.69
N LEU A 138 -12.63 -5.90 1.95
CA LEU A 138 -11.59 -6.22 2.93
C LEU A 138 -10.88 -7.55 2.67
N ASP A 139 -11.47 -8.41 1.85
CA ASP A 139 -10.89 -9.70 1.43
C ASP A 139 -10.07 -9.58 0.13
N ILE A 140 -10.01 -8.38 -0.47
CA ILE A 140 -9.29 -8.14 -1.72
C ILE A 140 -7.82 -7.83 -1.41
N PHE A 141 -6.95 -8.75 -1.77
CA PHE A 141 -5.51 -8.59 -1.65
C PHE A 141 -4.89 -8.34 -3.03
N SER A 142 -4.28 -7.17 -3.21
CA SER A 142 -3.70 -6.75 -4.49
C SER A 142 -2.71 -7.76 -5.10
N ARG A 143 -1.93 -8.46 -4.25
CA ARG A 143 -1.01 -9.52 -4.71
C ARG A 143 -1.72 -10.73 -5.28
N LYS A 144 -2.91 -11.08 -4.72
CA LYS A 144 -3.73 -12.18 -5.24
C LYS A 144 -4.30 -11.79 -6.60
N VAL A 145 -4.84 -10.59 -6.71
CA VAL A 145 -5.38 -10.06 -7.97
C VAL A 145 -4.30 -10.01 -9.05
N LEU A 146 -3.10 -9.49 -8.72
CA LEU A 146 -1.98 -9.45 -9.65
C LEU A 146 -1.61 -10.85 -10.16
N LYS A 147 -1.56 -11.85 -9.27
CA LYS A 147 -1.30 -13.24 -9.68
C LYS A 147 -2.38 -13.79 -10.62
N MET A 148 -3.65 -13.46 -10.40
CA MET A 148 -4.74 -13.84 -11.30
C MET A 148 -4.56 -13.22 -12.69
N ILE A 149 -4.22 -11.93 -12.75
CA ILE A 149 -3.96 -11.22 -14.01
C ILE A 149 -2.79 -11.88 -14.77
N CYS A 150 -1.65 -12.08 -14.11
CA CYS A 150 -0.46 -12.69 -14.72
C CYS A 150 -0.71 -14.13 -15.23
N LYS A 151 -1.60 -14.90 -14.56
CA LYS A 151 -1.93 -16.27 -14.94
C LYS A 151 -3.08 -16.39 -15.94
N GLY A 152 -3.69 -15.26 -16.34
CA GLY A 152 -4.86 -15.27 -17.20
C GLY A 152 -6.10 -15.92 -16.57
N GLU A 153 -6.18 -15.93 -15.23
CA GLU A 153 -7.37 -16.42 -14.52
C GLU A 153 -8.54 -15.46 -14.76
N THR A 154 -9.77 -15.94 -14.61
CA THR A 154 -10.99 -15.12 -14.77
C THR A 154 -11.50 -14.61 -13.43
N GLY A 155 -12.32 -13.53 -13.43
CA GLY A 155 -13.01 -13.01 -12.24
C GLY A 155 -12.20 -11.98 -11.44
N TRP A 156 -10.99 -11.62 -11.85
CA TRP A 156 -10.22 -10.55 -11.20
C TRP A 156 -10.78 -9.16 -11.49
N GLU A 157 -11.53 -9.01 -12.57
CA GLU A 157 -12.16 -7.76 -12.98
C GLU A 157 -13.11 -7.23 -11.91
N GLU A 158 -13.88 -8.14 -11.29
CA GLU A 158 -14.83 -7.81 -10.23
C GLU A 158 -14.16 -7.40 -8.90
N LEU A 159 -12.87 -7.68 -8.77
CA LEU A 159 -12.08 -7.33 -7.58
C LEU A 159 -11.41 -5.95 -7.71
N LEU A 160 -11.62 -5.26 -8.82
CA LEU A 160 -11.02 -3.96 -9.09
C LEU A 160 -12.08 -2.83 -9.11
N PRO A 161 -11.66 -1.59 -8.82
CA PRO A 161 -12.53 -0.44 -9.06
C PRO A 161 -12.98 -0.36 -10.52
N GLU A 162 -14.16 0.22 -10.74
CA GLU A 162 -14.73 0.44 -12.07
C GLU A 162 -13.72 1.15 -12.99
N GLY A 163 -13.66 0.73 -14.25
CA GLY A 163 -12.74 1.27 -15.26
C GLY A 163 -11.31 0.76 -15.19
N THR A 164 -10.91 0.12 -14.09
CA THR A 164 -9.52 -0.34 -13.90
C THR A 164 -9.18 -1.52 -14.81
N ALA A 165 -10.09 -2.48 -14.94
CA ALA A 165 -9.88 -3.67 -15.75
C ALA A 165 -9.73 -3.33 -17.23
N GLU A 166 -10.52 -2.38 -17.74
CA GLU A 166 -10.44 -1.88 -19.11
C GLU A 166 -9.08 -1.27 -19.41
N VAL A 167 -8.54 -0.47 -18.49
CA VAL A 167 -7.21 0.13 -18.65
C VAL A 167 -6.15 -0.96 -18.70
N ILE A 168 -6.18 -1.93 -17.76
CA ILE A 168 -5.21 -3.04 -17.72
C ILE A 168 -5.21 -3.83 -19.03
N LYS A 169 -6.38 -4.18 -19.53
CA LYS A 169 -6.54 -4.94 -20.78
C LYS A 169 -6.08 -4.16 -22.00
N LYS A 170 -6.46 -2.89 -22.09
CA LYS A 170 -6.12 -2.02 -23.21
C LYS A 170 -4.63 -1.75 -23.32
N GLU A 171 -4.01 -1.41 -22.20
CA GLU A 171 -2.58 -1.04 -22.12
C GLU A 171 -1.66 -2.25 -21.89
N LYS A 172 -2.23 -3.47 -21.78
CA LYS A 172 -1.50 -4.73 -21.52
C LYS A 172 -0.59 -4.66 -20.28
N LEU A 173 -1.09 -3.99 -19.21
CA LEU A 173 -0.34 -3.82 -17.98
C LEU A 173 -0.20 -5.15 -17.20
N PHE A 174 0.79 -5.24 -16.34
CA PHE A 174 1.05 -6.40 -15.48
C PHE A 174 1.20 -7.71 -16.23
N SER A 175 1.81 -7.67 -17.42
CA SER A 175 1.96 -8.82 -18.31
C SER A 175 0.62 -9.48 -18.72
N TYR A 176 -0.48 -8.71 -18.65
CA TYR A 176 -1.77 -9.18 -19.12
C TYR A 176 -1.69 -9.67 -20.57
N ALA A 177 -2.15 -10.90 -20.82
CA ALA A 177 -2.16 -11.57 -22.13
C ALA A 177 -0.78 -11.89 -22.74
N CYS A 178 0.35 -11.67 -22.04
CA CYS A 178 1.66 -12.06 -22.57
C CYS A 178 1.81 -13.59 -22.80
N GLU A 179 1.08 -14.43 -22.02
CA GLU A 179 1.07 -15.89 -22.24
C GLU A 179 0.03 -16.34 -23.28
N LEU A 180 -0.98 -15.51 -23.57
CA LEU A 180 -1.99 -15.84 -24.58
C LEU A 180 -1.48 -15.64 -26.01
N ASP A 181 -0.56 -14.69 -26.21
CA ASP A 181 0.07 -14.45 -27.53
C ASP A 181 1.13 -15.52 -27.89
N LEU A 182 1.54 -16.40 -26.95
CA LEU A 182 2.48 -17.48 -27.18
C LEU A 182 1.82 -18.80 -27.59
N LYS A 183 0.50 -18.89 -27.56
CA LYS A 183 -0.24 -20.00 -28.17
C LYS A 183 -0.56 -19.64 -29.60
N GLU A 184 0.41 -19.78 -30.50
CA GLU A 184 0.13 -19.85 -31.93
C GLU A 184 -0.86 -21.00 -32.21
N PRO A 185 -1.83 -20.79 -33.10
CA PRO A 185 -2.72 -21.87 -33.48
C PRO A 185 -1.90 -22.96 -34.16
N GLU A 186 -1.83 -24.15 -33.52
CA GLU A 186 -1.28 -25.33 -34.16
C GLU A 186 -1.98 -25.57 -35.50
N GLY A 187 -1.14 -25.65 -36.50
CA GLY A 187 -1.42 -25.75 -37.91
C GLY A 187 -2.61 -26.55 -38.35
N ILE A 188 -3.32 -25.93 -39.22
CA ILE A 188 -4.15 -26.60 -40.24
C ILE A 188 -3.17 -27.30 -41.20
N LYS A 189 -3.15 -28.62 -41.11
CA LYS A 189 -2.70 -29.44 -42.25
C LYS A 189 -3.87 -29.83 -43.08
#